data_8af2da7fc5f93adc7b9a160c65852902
#
_entry.id   8af2da7fc5f93adc7b9a160c65852902
#
_cell.length_a   1.000
_cell.length_b   1.000
_cell.length_c   1.000
_cell.angle_alpha   90.00
_cell.angle_beta   90.00
_cell.angle_gamma   90.00
#
_symmetry.space_group_name_H-M   'P 1'
#
loop_
_entity.id
_entity.type
_entity.pdbx_description
1 polymer ?
#
loop_
_entity_poly.entity_id
_entity_poly.type
_entity_poly.pdbx_seq_one_letter_code
_entity_poly.pdbx_strand_id
1 'polypeptide(L)'
;RIYGDWTRPNLSKWKNLLLENAITPIQQYGYTTGKNATDSAMIIDAMDLLYSTTVDAFALMTSDSDFTPLVLRILESGMPVYGFGEKKTPEAFVSACDKFVYTEILRTLKDTDKTDESENSELKAVIIAGINAVSKEDGWAPLSAVGGYINKSIPSFDPRNYGYDKLGKLI
;
A
#
# COMPACT_ATOMS: atom_id res chain seq x y z
N ARG A 1 -2.26 2.49 -15.05
CA ARG A 1 -3.62 2.30 -15.60
C ARG A 1 -4.66 2.55 -14.50
N ILE A 2 -5.86 2.97 -14.86
CA ILE A 2 -6.99 3.14 -13.96
C ILE A 2 -8.26 2.60 -14.61
N TYR A 3 -9.00 1.77 -13.88
CA TYR A 3 -10.14 1.00 -14.41
C TYR A 3 -11.45 1.61 -13.94
N GLY A 4 -12.42 1.75 -14.82
CA GLY A 4 -13.73 2.27 -14.46
C GLY A 4 -14.67 2.47 -15.63
N ASP A 5 -15.90 2.76 -15.33
CA ASP A 5 -16.90 3.16 -16.33
C ASP A 5 -16.84 4.68 -16.57
N TRP A 6 -15.98 5.08 -17.51
CA TRP A 6 -15.71 6.49 -17.82
C TRP A 6 -16.88 7.22 -18.50
N THR A 7 -17.96 6.51 -18.79
CA THR A 7 -19.23 7.14 -19.24
C THR A 7 -20.00 7.76 -18.07
N ARG A 8 -19.66 7.42 -16.81
CA ARG A 8 -20.35 7.93 -15.64
C ARG A 8 -19.90 9.35 -15.29
N PRO A 9 -20.85 10.26 -14.95
CA PRO A 9 -20.54 11.68 -14.65
C PRO A 9 -19.56 11.87 -13.48
N ASN A 10 -19.57 10.98 -12.48
CA ASN A 10 -18.70 11.07 -11.31
C ASN A 10 -17.20 10.89 -11.65
N LEU A 11 -16.88 10.21 -12.74
CA LEU A 11 -15.50 10.03 -13.21
C LEU A 11 -15.02 11.15 -14.15
N SER A 12 -15.92 12.03 -14.60
CA SER A 12 -15.55 13.15 -15.49
C SER A 12 -14.49 14.09 -14.91
N LYS A 13 -14.47 14.24 -13.58
CA LYS A 13 -13.48 15.07 -12.85
C LYS A 13 -12.04 14.56 -12.98
N TRP A 14 -11.86 13.28 -13.26
CA TRP A 14 -10.56 12.67 -13.41
C TRP A 14 -9.90 12.96 -14.77
N LYS A 15 -10.67 13.36 -15.78
CA LYS A 15 -10.20 13.47 -17.16
C LYS A 15 -8.92 14.31 -17.30
N ASN A 16 -8.86 15.49 -16.69
CA ASN A 16 -7.68 16.34 -16.76
C ASN A 16 -6.50 15.74 -15.99
N LEU A 17 -6.77 15.18 -14.81
CA LEU A 17 -5.75 14.53 -13.98
C LEU A 17 -5.11 13.32 -14.66
N LEU A 18 -5.87 12.57 -15.47
CA LEU A 18 -5.35 11.43 -16.24
C LEU A 18 -4.29 11.88 -17.24
N LEU A 19 -4.57 12.96 -17.98
CA LEU A 19 -3.64 13.52 -18.97
C LEU A 19 -2.40 14.10 -18.30
N GLU A 20 -2.58 14.91 -17.26
CA GLU A 20 -1.48 15.59 -16.53
C GLU A 20 -0.52 14.60 -15.88
N ASN A 21 -1.01 13.44 -15.46
CA ASN A 21 -0.23 12.43 -14.76
C ASN A 21 0.08 11.18 -15.61
N ALA A 22 -0.11 11.24 -16.93
CA ALA A 22 0.15 10.13 -17.85
C ALA A 22 -0.54 8.80 -17.44
N ILE A 23 -1.75 8.90 -16.86
CA ILE A 23 -2.53 7.74 -16.41
C ILE A 23 -3.42 7.26 -17.56
N THR A 24 -3.30 5.99 -17.94
CA THR A 24 -4.12 5.37 -18.99
C THR A 24 -5.45 4.88 -18.42
N PRO A 25 -6.59 5.46 -18.83
CA PRO A 25 -7.91 4.96 -18.45
C PRO A 25 -8.26 3.70 -19.24
N ILE A 26 -8.77 2.69 -18.52
CA ILE A 26 -9.30 1.46 -19.09
C ILE A 26 -10.81 1.47 -18.92
N GLN A 27 -11.54 1.47 -20.04
CA GLN A 27 -13.01 1.50 -20.04
C GLN A 27 -13.57 0.13 -19.68
N GLN A 28 -14.44 0.11 -18.67
CA GLN A 28 -15.26 -1.06 -18.35
C GLN A 28 -16.72 -0.64 -18.24
N TYR A 29 -17.56 -1.17 -19.13
CA TYR A 29 -18.98 -0.88 -19.11
C TYR A 29 -19.68 -1.68 -18.01
N GLY A 30 -20.43 -1.02 -17.19
CA GLY A 30 -21.26 -1.64 -16.16
C GLY A 30 -22.57 -2.19 -16.75
N TYR A 31 -22.54 -3.33 -17.43
CA TYR A 31 -23.73 -3.95 -18.04
C TYR A 31 -24.75 -4.43 -16.99
N THR A 32 -24.31 -4.68 -15.76
CA THR A 32 -25.18 -5.17 -14.67
C THR A 32 -24.72 -4.54 -13.37
N THR A 33 -25.65 -3.96 -12.61
CA THR A 33 -25.36 -3.38 -11.30
C THR A 33 -24.89 -4.45 -10.32
N GLY A 34 -23.80 -4.18 -9.57
CA GLY A 34 -23.30 -5.08 -8.52
C GLY A 34 -22.42 -6.24 -9.01
N LYS A 35 -21.90 -6.19 -10.23
CA LYS A 35 -20.88 -7.16 -10.71
C LYS A 35 -19.50 -6.53 -10.75
N ASN A 36 -18.48 -7.31 -10.38
CA ASN A 36 -17.08 -6.92 -10.29
C ASN A 36 -16.37 -6.90 -11.66
N ALA A 37 -17.01 -6.32 -12.69
CA ALA A 37 -16.45 -6.28 -14.06
C ALA A 37 -15.15 -5.48 -14.11
N THR A 38 -15.07 -4.39 -13.35
CA THR A 38 -13.88 -3.54 -13.24
C THR A 38 -12.73 -4.29 -12.58
N ASP A 39 -13.03 -5.02 -11.49
CA ASP A 39 -12.04 -5.77 -10.72
C ASP A 39 -11.48 -6.92 -11.56
N SER A 40 -12.36 -7.65 -12.26
CA SER A 40 -11.96 -8.72 -13.18
C SER A 40 -11.04 -8.20 -14.30
N ALA A 41 -11.33 -7.02 -14.85
CA ALA A 41 -10.49 -6.40 -15.88
C ALA A 41 -9.11 -6.02 -15.34
N MET A 42 -9.05 -5.48 -14.12
CA MET A 42 -7.79 -5.17 -13.47
C MET A 42 -6.97 -6.45 -13.20
N ILE A 43 -7.61 -7.52 -12.74
CA ILE A 43 -6.94 -8.81 -12.49
C ILE A 43 -6.37 -9.38 -13.78
N ILE A 44 -7.15 -9.42 -14.88
CA ILE A 44 -6.71 -9.97 -16.17
C ILE A 44 -5.51 -9.17 -16.67
N ASP A 45 -5.59 -7.84 -16.68
CA ASP A 45 -4.54 -6.96 -17.17
C ASP A 45 -3.26 -7.07 -16.30
N ALA A 46 -3.41 -7.21 -14.99
CA ALA A 46 -2.27 -7.44 -14.09
C ALA A 46 -1.59 -8.79 -14.36
N MET A 47 -2.37 -9.85 -14.65
CA MET A 47 -1.84 -11.16 -15.01
C MET A 47 -1.13 -11.13 -16.36
N ASP A 48 -1.67 -10.43 -17.35
CA ASP A 48 -1.02 -10.25 -18.65
C ASP A 48 0.32 -9.52 -18.49
N LEU A 49 0.37 -8.46 -17.67
CA LEU A 49 1.63 -7.74 -17.36
C LEU A 49 2.62 -8.63 -16.63
N LEU A 50 2.17 -9.45 -15.68
CA LEU A 50 3.02 -10.38 -14.95
C LEU A 50 3.73 -11.36 -15.88
N TYR A 51 3.00 -11.92 -16.84
CA TYR A 51 3.57 -12.87 -17.79
C TYR A 51 4.33 -12.23 -18.97
N SER A 52 4.12 -10.94 -19.21
CA SER A 52 4.86 -10.21 -20.27
C SER A 52 6.31 -9.92 -19.90
N THR A 53 6.70 -10.08 -18.64
CA THR A 53 8.04 -9.77 -18.09
C THR A 53 8.54 -8.36 -18.40
N THR A 54 7.61 -7.41 -18.58
CA THR A 54 7.89 -6.01 -18.97
C THR A 54 7.91 -5.06 -17.77
N VAL A 55 7.62 -5.57 -16.57
CA VAL A 55 7.56 -4.79 -15.34
C VAL A 55 8.45 -5.39 -14.27
N ASP A 56 8.99 -4.55 -13.38
CA ASP A 56 9.88 -4.98 -12.30
C ASP A 56 9.14 -5.05 -10.95
N ALA A 57 7.95 -4.49 -10.85
CA ALA A 57 7.13 -4.47 -9.64
C ALA A 57 5.69 -4.09 -9.96
N PHE A 58 4.79 -4.36 -9.02
CA PHE A 58 3.40 -3.92 -9.08
C PHE A 58 3.09 -2.91 -7.99
N ALA A 59 2.38 -1.83 -8.37
CA ALA A 59 1.77 -0.89 -7.43
C ALA A 59 0.25 -0.99 -7.57
N LEU A 60 -0.43 -1.47 -6.53
CA LEU A 60 -1.88 -1.67 -6.51
C LEU A 60 -2.54 -0.64 -5.60
N MET A 61 -3.42 0.17 -6.16
CA MET A 61 -4.17 1.19 -5.41
C MET A 61 -5.62 0.73 -5.26
N THR A 62 -5.92 0.12 -4.12
CA THR A 62 -7.26 -0.38 -3.76
C THR A 62 -7.37 -0.58 -2.26
N SER A 63 -8.60 -0.52 -1.73
CA SER A 63 -8.91 -0.91 -0.35
C SER A 63 -9.77 -2.18 -0.29
N ASP A 64 -9.88 -2.90 -1.41
CA ASP A 64 -10.68 -4.10 -1.53
C ASP A 64 -9.81 -5.36 -1.32
N SER A 65 -10.18 -6.16 -0.33
CA SER A 65 -9.50 -7.42 0.00
C SER A 65 -9.69 -8.52 -1.06
N ASP A 66 -10.62 -8.36 -1.99
CA ASP A 66 -10.84 -9.32 -3.08
C ASP A 66 -9.62 -9.39 -4.02
N PHE A 67 -8.74 -8.40 -3.97
CA PHE A 67 -7.46 -8.42 -4.69
C PHE A 67 -6.32 -9.14 -3.94
N THR A 68 -6.54 -9.62 -2.72
CA THR A 68 -5.51 -10.39 -1.97
C THR A 68 -4.98 -11.60 -2.75
N PRO A 69 -5.82 -12.42 -3.43
CA PRO A 69 -5.33 -13.52 -4.26
C PRO A 69 -4.43 -13.07 -5.42
N LEU A 70 -4.70 -11.90 -6.01
CA LEU A 70 -3.85 -11.33 -7.05
C LEU A 70 -2.47 -10.96 -6.48
N VAL A 71 -2.41 -10.31 -5.31
CA VAL A 71 -1.15 -9.97 -4.63
C VAL A 71 -0.33 -11.24 -4.39
N LEU A 72 -0.92 -12.26 -3.79
CA LEU A 72 -0.24 -13.52 -3.52
C LEU A 72 0.29 -14.17 -4.81
N ARG A 73 -0.49 -14.15 -5.90
CA ARG A 73 -0.07 -14.71 -7.19
C ARG A 73 1.12 -13.95 -7.79
N ILE A 74 1.16 -12.63 -7.66
CA ILE A 74 2.29 -11.81 -8.12
C ILE A 74 3.54 -12.12 -7.30
N LEU A 75 3.43 -12.20 -5.98
CA LEU A 75 4.53 -12.55 -5.07
C LEU A 75 5.09 -13.94 -5.33
N GLU A 76 4.22 -14.95 -5.57
CA GLU A 76 4.64 -16.30 -5.96
C GLU A 76 5.51 -16.32 -7.23
N SER A 77 5.33 -15.34 -8.10
CA SER A 77 6.14 -15.17 -9.31
C SER A 77 7.43 -14.40 -9.05
N GLY A 78 7.75 -14.04 -7.80
CA GLY A 78 8.95 -13.33 -7.40
C GLY A 78 8.91 -11.82 -7.65
N MET A 79 7.74 -11.27 -7.95
CA MET A 79 7.56 -9.84 -8.25
C MET A 79 7.12 -9.07 -7.00
N PRO A 80 7.77 -7.95 -6.65
CA PRO A 80 7.36 -7.12 -5.51
C PRO A 80 6.02 -6.44 -5.73
N VAL A 81 5.23 -6.33 -4.64
CA VAL A 81 3.94 -5.67 -4.62
C VAL A 81 3.89 -4.55 -3.60
N TYR A 82 3.61 -3.35 -4.07
CA TYR A 82 3.39 -2.15 -3.26
C TYR A 82 1.89 -1.83 -3.23
N GLY A 83 1.26 -1.98 -2.05
CA GLY A 83 -0.15 -1.66 -1.86
C GLY A 83 -0.35 -0.20 -1.45
N PHE A 84 -1.43 0.41 -1.94
CA PHE A 84 -1.89 1.74 -1.53
C PHE A 84 -3.39 1.66 -1.26
N GLY A 85 -3.83 2.06 -0.08
CA GLY A 85 -5.24 2.01 0.28
C GLY A 85 -5.55 2.87 1.50
N GLU A 86 -6.83 2.95 1.85
CA GLU A 86 -7.29 3.69 3.01
C GLU A 86 -7.03 2.90 4.32
N LYS A 87 -7.05 3.59 5.48
CA LYS A 87 -6.89 2.96 6.81
C LYS A 87 -7.91 1.83 7.08
N LYS A 88 -9.08 1.87 6.42
CA LYS A 88 -10.10 0.82 6.51
C LYS A 88 -9.78 -0.46 5.73
N THR A 89 -8.69 -0.48 4.97
CA THR A 89 -8.28 -1.65 4.17
C THR A 89 -8.10 -2.87 5.07
N PRO A 90 -8.70 -4.04 4.75
CA PRO A 90 -8.57 -5.24 5.56
C PRO A 90 -7.12 -5.69 5.69
N GLU A 91 -6.75 -6.12 6.91
CA GLU A 91 -5.39 -6.55 7.27
C GLU A 91 -4.84 -7.65 6.36
N ALA A 92 -5.70 -8.54 5.87
CA ALA A 92 -5.33 -9.60 4.94
C ALA A 92 -4.67 -9.06 3.65
N PHE A 93 -5.17 -7.94 3.12
CA PHE A 93 -4.58 -7.30 1.94
C PHE A 93 -3.31 -6.52 2.30
N VAL A 94 -3.33 -5.80 3.42
CA VAL A 94 -2.18 -5.01 3.93
C VAL A 94 -0.97 -5.91 4.15
N SER A 95 -1.16 -7.00 4.90
CA SER A 95 -0.09 -7.94 5.26
C SER A 95 0.40 -8.78 4.08
N ALA A 96 -0.40 -8.93 3.02
CA ALA A 96 0.01 -9.64 1.81
C ALA A 96 1.04 -8.84 0.99
N CYS A 97 1.07 -7.52 1.07
CA CYS A 97 1.98 -6.68 0.30
C CYS A 97 3.41 -6.68 0.89
N ASP A 98 4.44 -6.47 0.05
CA ASP A 98 5.81 -6.20 0.55
C ASP A 98 5.90 -4.86 1.27
N LYS A 99 5.13 -3.89 0.80
CA LYS A 99 4.96 -2.58 1.43
C LYS A 99 3.53 -2.11 1.22
N PHE A 100 2.92 -1.55 2.26
CA PHE A 100 1.62 -0.91 2.17
C PHE A 100 1.69 0.53 2.63
N VAL A 101 1.04 1.44 1.89
CA VAL A 101 1.01 2.87 2.20
C VAL A 101 -0.45 3.30 2.38
N TYR A 102 -0.78 3.79 3.57
CA TYR A 102 -2.08 4.38 3.82
C TYR A 102 -2.19 5.74 3.11
N THR A 103 -3.24 5.91 2.30
CA THR A 103 -3.41 7.13 1.48
C THR A 103 -3.66 8.37 2.33
N GLU A 104 -4.10 8.22 3.57
CA GLU A 104 -4.28 9.31 4.52
C GLU A 104 -2.98 10.06 4.81
N ILE A 105 -1.85 9.36 4.90
CA ILE A 105 -0.55 10.02 5.14
C ILE A 105 -0.11 10.93 3.99
N LEU A 106 -0.64 10.67 2.79
CA LEU A 106 -0.36 11.51 1.61
C LEU A 106 -1.19 12.81 1.64
N ARG A 107 -2.28 12.84 2.40
CA ARG A 107 -3.17 14.00 2.55
C ARG A 107 -2.76 14.89 3.72
N THR A 108 -2.09 14.35 4.74
CA THR A 108 -1.87 14.99 6.05
C THR A 108 -0.64 15.91 6.08
N LEU A 109 -0.37 16.68 5.04
CA LEU A 109 0.57 17.79 5.17
C LEU A 109 -0.07 19.04 5.82
N LYS A 110 -1.32 18.99 6.30
CA LYS A 110 -2.04 20.15 6.82
C LYS A 110 -2.65 20.05 8.21
N ASP A 111 -2.84 18.87 8.80
CA ASP A 111 -3.48 18.76 10.13
C ASP A 111 -2.79 17.69 10.98
N THR A 112 -1.74 18.09 11.68
CA THR A 112 -1.14 17.31 12.76
C THR A 112 -1.83 17.67 14.08
N ASP A 113 -2.87 16.90 14.45
CA ASP A 113 -3.29 16.82 15.85
C ASP A 113 -4.14 15.57 16.07
N LYS A 114 -3.58 14.63 16.81
CA LYS A 114 -4.10 13.55 17.65
C LYS A 114 -3.44 12.20 17.35
N THR A 115 -2.33 11.95 18.01
CA THR A 115 -1.85 10.59 18.31
C THR A 115 -2.62 10.08 19.53
N ASP A 116 -3.43 9.04 19.35
CA ASP A 116 -4.10 8.35 20.47
C ASP A 116 -3.05 7.62 21.34
N GLU A 117 -3.26 7.57 22.66
CA GLU A 117 -2.34 6.91 23.61
C GLU A 117 -2.16 5.41 23.33
N SER A 118 -3.15 4.76 22.71
CA SER A 118 -3.09 3.36 22.28
C SER A 118 -2.09 3.13 21.13
N GLU A 119 -2.04 4.03 20.14
CA GLU A 119 -1.08 3.97 19.04
C GLU A 119 0.37 4.10 19.52
N ASN A 120 0.60 4.87 20.58
CA ASN A 120 1.92 5.02 21.20
C ASN A 120 2.41 3.75 21.92
N SER A 121 1.51 2.94 22.46
CA SER A 121 1.85 1.68 23.13
C SER A 121 2.26 0.61 22.10
N GLU A 122 1.51 0.47 21.02
CA GLU A 122 1.84 -0.44 19.91
C GLU A 122 3.16 -0.05 19.24
N LEU A 123 3.36 1.23 18.98
CA LEU A 123 4.58 1.75 18.39
C LEU A 123 5.82 1.39 19.21
N LYS A 124 5.77 1.58 20.54
CA LYS A 124 6.86 1.19 21.44
C LYS A 124 7.16 -0.31 21.37
N ALA A 125 6.13 -1.15 21.36
CA ALA A 125 6.30 -2.60 21.25
C ALA A 125 7.00 -3.00 19.93
N VAL A 126 6.60 -2.40 18.83
CA VAL A 126 7.21 -2.63 17.51
C VAL A 126 8.67 -2.22 17.48
N ILE A 127 9.01 -1.03 18.01
CA ILE A 127 10.39 -0.54 18.08
C ILE A 127 11.25 -1.45 18.95
N ILE A 128 10.77 -1.83 20.15
CA ILE A 128 11.49 -2.72 21.07
C ILE A 128 11.71 -4.09 20.44
N ALA A 129 10.70 -4.65 19.77
CA ALA A 129 10.84 -5.92 19.05
C ALA A 129 11.90 -5.82 17.94
N GLY A 130 11.90 -4.73 17.17
CA GLY A 130 12.90 -4.47 16.13
C GLY A 130 14.31 -4.34 16.70
N ILE A 131 14.49 -3.62 17.80
CA ILE A 131 15.79 -3.48 18.48
C ILE A 131 16.27 -4.86 18.95
N ASN A 132 15.43 -5.61 19.67
CA ASN A 132 15.80 -6.92 20.20
C ASN A 132 16.17 -7.93 19.11
N ALA A 133 15.48 -7.87 17.96
CA ALA A 133 15.72 -8.79 16.85
C ALA A 133 17.07 -8.58 16.16
N VAL A 134 17.64 -7.36 16.20
CA VAL A 134 18.88 -7.02 15.47
C VAL A 134 20.01 -6.53 16.38
N SER A 135 19.81 -6.54 17.71
CA SER A 135 20.83 -6.20 18.69
C SER A 135 21.99 -7.19 18.63
N LYS A 136 23.21 -6.66 18.74
CA LYS A 136 24.43 -7.44 18.88
C LYS A 136 24.69 -7.80 20.35
N GLU A 137 25.72 -8.61 20.59
CA GLU A 137 26.14 -9.03 21.95
C GLU A 137 26.48 -7.85 22.87
N ASP A 138 26.88 -6.71 22.31
CA ASP A 138 27.15 -5.46 23.02
C ASP A 138 25.89 -4.64 23.36
N GLY A 139 24.70 -5.13 23.01
CA GLY A 139 23.40 -4.49 23.25
C GLY A 139 23.05 -3.37 22.30
N TRP A 140 23.87 -3.09 21.29
CA TRP A 140 23.62 -2.04 20.29
C TRP A 140 22.96 -2.59 19.02
N ALA A 141 21.98 -1.83 18.49
CA ALA A 141 21.28 -2.15 17.24
C ALA A 141 21.46 -0.98 16.25
N PRO A 142 22.05 -1.19 15.06
CA PRO A 142 22.10 -0.15 14.04
C PRO A 142 20.69 0.26 13.61
N LEU A 143 20.39 1.56 13.57
CA LEU A 143 19.09 2.10 13.21
C LEU A 143 18.59 1.60 11.84
N SER A 144 19.51 1.43 10.89
CA SER A 144 19.20 0.87 9.56
C SER A 144 18.73 -0.58 9.63
N ALA A 145 19.32 -1.39 10.51
CA ALA A 145 18.93 -2.78 10.71
C ALA A 145 17.56 -2.88 11.40
N VAL A 146 17.32 -2.03 12.42
CA VAL A 146 16.00 -1.91 13.08
C VAL A 146 14.93 -1.54 12.06
N GLY A 147 15.17 -0.49 11.25
CA GLY A 147 14.24 -0.07 10.20
C GLY A 147 13.98 -1.16 9.16
N GLY A 148 15.03 -1.87 8.73
CA GLY A 148 14.91 -3.01 7.81
C GLY A 148 14.06 -4.14 8.38
N TYR A 149 14.26 -4.49 9.65
CA TYR A 149 13.47 -5.51 10.34
C TYR A 149 11.99 -5.11 10.44
N ILE A 150 11.71 -3.88 10.92
CA ILE A 150 10.34 -3.39 11.09
C ILE A 150 9.60 -3.36 9.75
N ASN A 151 10.20 -2.80 8.71
CA ASN A 151 9.58 -2.74 7.38
C ASN A 151 9.29 -4.13 6.78
N LYS A 152 10.12 -5.12 7.10
CA LYS A 152 9.90 -6.50 6.65
C LYS A 152 8.82 -7.22 7.45
N SER A 153 8.68 -6.91 8.73
CA SER A 153 7.71 -7.54 9.63
C SER A 153 6.33 -6.89 9.56
N ILE A 154 6.28 -5.58 9.27
CA ILE A 154 5.06 -4.77 9.22
C ILE A 154 5.07 -3.95 7.93
N PRO A 155 4.48 -4.45 6.83
CA PRO A 155 4.47 -3.76 5.52
C PRO A 155 3.90 -2.34 5.57
N SER A 156 2.93 -2.09 6.46
CA SER A 156 2.27 -0.80 6.63
C SER A 156 3.01 0.19 7.54
N PHE A 157 4.13 -0.22 8.15
CA PHE A 157 4.87 0.67 9.04
C PHE A 157 5.45 1.85 8.26
N ASP A 158 5.09 3.06 8.68
CA ASP A 158 5.65 4.31 8.17
C ASP A 158 5.72 5.32 9.33
N PRO A 159 6.88 5.92 9.64
CA PRO A 159 7.01 6.93 10.69
C PRO A 159 6.03 8.10 10.55
N ARG A 160 5.59 8.41 9.33
CA ARG A 160 4.63 9.48 9.03
C ARG A 160 3.23 9.17 9.58
N ASN A 161 2.87 7.90 9.77
CA ASN A 161 1.62 7.53 10.44
C ASN A 161 1.58 8.02 11.90
N TYR A 162 2.76 8.26 12.48
CA TYR A 162 2.96 8.70 13.87
C TYR A 162 3.43 10.17 13.95
N GLY A 163 3.34 10.94 12.87
CA GLY A 163 3.71 12.36 12.83
C GLY A 163 5.21 12.64 12.66
N TYR A 164 6.03 11.64 12.32
CA TYR A 164 7.48 11.81 12.15
C TYR A 164 7.94 11.59 10.71
N ASP A 165 8.78 12.46 10.17
CA ASP A 165 9.28 12.35 8.80
C ASP A 165 10.20 11.14 8.57
N LYS A 166 10.88 10.68 9.63
CA LYS A 166 11.92 9.64 9.58
C LYS A 166 11.94 8.81 10.86
N LEU A 167 12.31 7.52 10.73
CA LEU A 167 12.47 6.60 11.85
C LEU A 167 13.43 7.15 12.93
N GLY A 168 14.53 7.79 12.55
CA GLY A 168 15.50 8.38 13.48
C GLY A 168 15.01 9.59 14.26
N LYS A 169 13.82 10.14 13.95
CA LYS A 169 13.17 11.16 14.77
C LYS A 169 12.07 10.58 15.66
N LEU A 170 11.63 9.36 15.32
CA LEU A 170 10.60 8.62 16.03
C LEU A 170 11.19 7.87 17.23
N ILE A 171 12.43 7.37 17.12
CA ILE A 171 13.22 6.70 18.17
C ILE A 171 14.06 7.73 18.93
#